data_3140108ff99f455dc99095d6910f880c
#
_entry.id   3140108ff99f455dc99095d6910f880c
#
_cell.length_a   1.000
_cell.length_b   1.000
_cell.length_c   1.000
_cell.angle_alpha   90.00
_cell.angle_beta   90.00
_cell.angle_gamma   90.00
#
_symmetry.space_group_name_H-M   'P 1'
#
loop_
_entity.id
_entity.type
_entity.pdbx_description
1 polymer ?
#
loop_
_entity_poly.entity_id
_entity_poly.type
_entity_poly.pdbx_seq_one_letter_code
_entity_poly.pdbx_strand_id
1 'polypeptide(L)'
;MQDLAPILVFGYNRPAHLLDTLKSLSENSLASASSLFIKVDGPRNEADRVLQAEIIARLKEASFLKIFKTIEISTAEKNSGLATSIIAGVTNLVESHGKVIVLEDDMLTSPSFLKFMNDGISKYEHSESVVSIHGYCLNVDTKLPDTFFLKGADCWGWSTWKSGWAHFEVDGSKLLKEIRSRHLEKEFNFNHTYDYVGMLEAQIRGEKSSWAIRWYASAFLKNKLTLYPGESLVRNFGFDGSGTHCGLSNEYDTILSTKSSWEYPSKLEQLGDGYRAYCHFFRKHGAPLHRRVLSLGKKVVKKSLIRVGLWK
;
A
#
# COMPACT_ATOMS: atom_id res chain seq x y z
N MET A 1 -1.02 29.71 -3.36
CA MET A 1 -0.25 28.57 -2.81
C MET A 1 -0.97 27.29 -3.23
N GLN A 2 -0.24 26.33 -3.74
CA GLN A 2 -0.83 25.02 -4.11
C GLN A 2 -1.42 24.38 -2.86
N ASP A 3 -2.66 23.89 -2.94
CA ASP A 3 -3.31 23.17 -1.85
C ASP A 3 -2.74 21.75 -1.79
N LEU A 4 -1.79 21.52 -0.87
CA LEU A 4 -1.12 20.22 -0.75
C LEU A 4 -2.01 19.20 -0.06
N ALA A 5 -1.92 17.95 -0.51
CA ALA A 5 -2.61 16.84 0.13
C ALA A 5 -2.09 16.62 1.56
N PRO A 6 -2.95 16.44 2.57
CA PRO A 6 -2.54 16.04 3.90
C PRO A 6 -1.87 14.66 3.86
N ILE A 7 -0.91 14.48 4.76
CA ILE A 7 -0.18 13.22 4.93
C ILE A 7 -0.83 12.45 6.08
N LEU A 8 -1.19 11.19 5.86
CA LEU A 8 -1.74 10.29 6.86
C LEU A 8 -0.76 9.13 7.08
N VAL A 9 -0.22 9.03 8.28
CA VAL A 9 0.69 7.96 8.69
C VAL A 9 -0.01 7.08 9.74
N PHE A 10 -0.02 5.78 9.49
CA PHE A 10 -0.56 4.80 10.41
C PHE A 10 0.55 4.16 11.21
N GLY A 11 0.36 4.06 12.52
CA GLY A 11 1.24 3.35 13.45
C GLY A 11 0.45 2.42 14.36
N TYR A 12 1.16 1.46 14.97
CA TYR A 12 0.53 0.53 15.91
C TYR A 12 1.41 0.28 17.14
N ASN A 13 2.43 -0.57 17.05
CA ASN A 13 3.27 -1.01 18.16
C ASN A 13 4.76 -1.14 17.78
N ARG A 14 5.20 -0.38 16.77
CA ARG A 14 6.60 -0.35 16.31
C ARG A 14 7.19 1.07 16.44
N PRO A 15 7.63 1.49 17.66
CA PRO A 15 8.09 2.87 17.90
C PRO A 15 9.23 3.33 16.98
N ALA A 16 10.25 2.48 16.78
CA ALA A 16 11.39 2.83 15.94
C ALA A 16 10.98 3.01 14.47
N HIS A 17 10.21 2.07 13.92
CA HIS A 17 9.72 2.13 12.54
C HIS A 17 8.92 3.41 12.28
N LEU A 18 7.95 3.71 13.14
CA LEU A 18 7.15 4.91 12.98
C LEU A 18 8.00 6.18 12.99
N LEU A 19 8.98 6.27 13.90
CA LEU A 19 9.86 7.44 13.97
C LEU A 19 10.77 7.56 12.74
N ASP A 20 11.31 6.45 12.22
CA ASP A 20 12.13 6.45 11.02
C ASP A 20 11.31 6.87 9.79
N THR A 21 10.07 6.38 9.65
CA THR A 21 9.13 6.83 8.62
C THR A 21 8.88 8.34 8.72
N LEU A 22 8.52 8.84 9.90
CA LEU A 22 8.24 10.26 10.12
C LEU A 22 9.46 11.14 9.92
N LYS A 23 10.66 10.66 10.30
CA LYS A 23 11.92 11.36 10.08
C LYS A 23 12.20 11.49 8.58
N SER A 24 12.08 10.41 7.82
CA SER A 24 12.27 10.47 6.36
C SER A 24 11.27 11.41 5.66
N LEU A 25 10.02 11.47 6.16
CA LEU A 25 9.02 12.43 5.69
C LEU A 25 9.40 13.88 6.01
N SER A 26 9.97 14.14 7.20
CA SER A 26 10.39 15.48 7.59
C SER A 26 11.53 16.04 6.72
N GLU A 27 12.29 15.17 6.05
CA GLU A 27 13.37 15.52 5.13
C GLU A 27 12.86 15.86 3.71
N ASN A 28 11.56 15.74 3.45
CA ASN A 28 10.97 16.05 2.16
C ASN A 28 10.88 17.56 1.89
N SER A 29 11.08 17.94 0.65
CA SER A 29 11.07 19.35 0.20
C SER A 29 9.77 20.10 0.50
N LEU A 30 8.63 19.40 0.59
CA LEU A 30 7.33 19.99 0.89
C LEU A 30 6.86 19.75 2.34
N ALA A 31 7.69 19.18 3.20
CA ALA A 31 7.31 18.89 4.59
C ALA A 31 6.79 20.14 5.33
N SER A 32 7.48 21.27 5.20
CA SER A 32 7.12 22.51 5.88
C SER A 32 5.81 23.16 5.42
N ALA A 33 5.30 22.76 4.26
CA ALA A 33 4.03 23.22 3.73
C ALA A 33 2.88 22.19 3.91
N SER A 34 3.19 20.99 4.40
CA SER A 34 2.26 19.88 4.51
C SER A 34 1.67 19.74 5.91
N SER A 35 0.39 19.36 5.99
CA SER A 35 -0.27 18.93 7.23
C SER A 35 -0.07 17.44 7.44
N LEU A 36 0.34 17.04 8.65
CA LEU A 36 0.61 15.66 9.03
C LEU A 36 -0.42 15.16 10.04
N PHE A 37 -1.04 14.03 9.71
CA PHE A 37 -1.96 13.28 10.57
C PHE A 37 -1.31 11.94 10.92
N ILE A 38 -1.11 11.68 12.22
CA ILE A 38 -0.56 10.43 12.74
C ILE A 38 -1.67 9.70 13.45
N LYS A 39 -1.99 8.50 13.01
CA LYS A 39 -3.06 7.68 13.58
C LYS A 39 -2.46 6.40 14.17
N VAL A 40 -2.50 6.28 15.50
CA VAL A 40 -2.01 5.10 16.23
C VAL A 40 -3.21 4.25 16.63
N ASP A 41 -3.29 3.01 16.14
CA ASP A 41 -4.37 2.07 16.48
C ASP A 41 -4.26 1.61 17.94
N GLY A 42 -5.37 1.16 18.54
CA GLY A 42 -5.43 0.78 19.94
C GLY A 42 -4.72 -0.56 20.25
N PRO A 43 -4.40 -0.82 21.54
CA PRO A 43 -3.70 -2.02 21.94
C PRO A 43 -4.61 -3.26 21.93
N ARG A 44 -4.05 -4.43 21.57
CA ARG A 44 -4.71 -5.74 21.73
C ARG A 44 -4.43 -6.38 23.09
N ASN A 45 -3.32 -5.98 23.74
CA ASN A 45 -2.84 -6.54 24.99
C ASN A 45 -1.94 -5.52 25.71
N GLU A 46 -1.45 -5.87 26.90
CA GLU A 46 -0.63 -4.97 27.72
C GLU A 46 0.75 -4.68 27.09
N ALA A 47 1.36 -5.63 26.38
CA ALA A 47 2.61 -5.38 25.70
C ALA A 47 2.45 -4.33 24.58
N ASP A 48 1.36 -4.38 23.81
CA ASP A 48 1.05 -3.34 22.84
C ASP A 48 0.84 -1.98 23.51
N ARG A 49 0.18 -1.94 24.68
CA ARG A 49 -0.06 -0.71 25.45
C ARG A 49 1.25 -0.02 25.85
N VAL A 50 2.25 -0.81 26.28
CA VAL A 50 3.58 -0.27 26.63
C VAL A 50 4.25 0.35 25.41
N LEU A 51 4.24 -0.36 24.27
CA LEU A 51 4.83 0.16 23.03
C LEU A 51 4.11 1.41 22.49
N GLN A 52 2.80 1.48 22.64
CA GLN A 52 2.03 2.68 22.27
C GLN A 52 2.33 3.86 23.18
N ALA A 53 2.48 3.63 24.49
CA ALA A 53 2.92 4.68 25.42
C ALA A 53 4.31 5.21 25.02
N GLU A 54 5.22 4.33 24.63
CA GLU A 54 6.53 4.70 24.07
C GLU A 54 6.39 5.53 22.79
N ILE A 55 5.54 5.11 21.84
CA ILE A 55 5.26 5.89 20.62
C ILE A 55 4.84 7.31 20.98
N ILE A 56 3.85 7.47 21.87
CA ILE A 56 3.33 8.78 22.24
C ILE A 56 4.39 9.64 22.93
N ALA A 57 5.21 9.06 23.81
CA ALA A 57 6.32 9.76 24.45
C ALA A 57 7.34 10.26 23.42
N ARG A 58 7.80 9.37 22.53
CA ARG A 58 8.77 9.71 21.49
C ARG A 58 8.24 10.73 20.47
N LEU A 59 6.94 10.68 20.09
CA LEU A 59 6.33 11.68 19.21
C LEU A 59 6.34 13.09 19.85
N LYS A 60 6.13 13.20 21.15
CA LYS A 60 6.19 14.48 21.87
C LYS A 60 7.61 15.08 21.89
N GLU A 61 8.62 14.23 21.96
CA GLU A 61 10.04 14.63 22.01
C GLU A 61 10.65 14.86 20.61
N ALA A 62 10.03 14.35 19.56
CA ALA A 62 10.54 14.39 18.18
C ALA A 62 10.56 15.81 17.61
N SER A 63 11.68 16.52 17.80
CA SER A 63 11.85 17.91 17.34
C SER A 63 11.72 18.07 15.83
N PHE A 64 12.08 17.04 15.02
CA PHE A 64 11.96 17.07 13.56
C PHE A 64 10.50 17.17 13.09
N LEU A 65 9.54 16.79 13.91
CA LEU A 65 8.11 16.93 13.57
C LEU A 65 7.70 18.41 13.47
N LYS A 66 8.36 19.31 14.16
CA LYS A 66 8.05 20.76 14.14
C LYS A 66 8.23 21.41 12.75
N ILE A 67 8.83 20.70 11.79
CA ILE A 67 8.94 21.17 10.41
C ILE A 67 7.58 21.23 9.70
N PHE A 68 6.65 20.33 10.04
CA PHE A 68 5.35 20.26 9.35
C PHE A 68 4.47 21.48 9.67
N LYS A 69 3.69 21.92 8.71
CA LYS A 69 2.76 23.06 8.84
C LYS A 69 1.80 22.86 10.01
N THR A 70 1.20 21.70 10.10
CA THR A 70 0.34 21.28 11.23
C THR A 70 0.57 19.81 11.52
N ILE A 71 0.34 19.40 12.77
CA ILE A 71 0.45 18.02 13.21
C ILE A 71 -0.79 17.69 14.04
N GLU A 72 -1.45 16.61 13.69
CA GLU A 72 -2.52 16.01 14.46
C GLU A 72 -2.16 14.56 14.81
N ILE A 73 -2.18 14.21 16.08
CA ILE A 73 -1.90 12.86 16.58
C ILE A 73 -3.19 12.33 17.21
N SER A 74 -3.68 11.22 16.70
CA SER A 74 -4.85 10.52 17.24
C SER A 74 -4.49 9.10 17.64
N THR A 75 -5.00 8.70 18.81
CA THR A 75 -4.81 7.35 19.36
C THR A 75 -6.17 6.71 19.59
N ALA A 76 -6.34 5.45 19.19
CA ALA A 76 -7.54 4.71 19.46
C ALA A 76 -7.45 4.01 20.82
N GLU A 77 -8.54 3.97 21.58
CA GLU A 77 -8.61 3.26 22.87
C GLU A 77 -8.59 1.72 22.68
N LYS A 78 -9.17 1.24 21.61
CA LYS A 78 -9.30 -0.18 21.27
C LYS A 78 -8.72 -0.47 19.90
N ASN A 79 -8.16 -1.65 19.73
CA ASN A 79 -7.65 -2.10 18.44
C ASN A 79 -8.80 -2.30 17.44
N SER A 80 -8.75 -1.54 16.36
CA SER A 80 -9.69 -1.63 15.24
C SER A 80 -9.16 -2.52 14.12
N GLY A 81 -7.88 -2.81 14.15
CA GLY A 81 -7.14 -3.51 13.10
C GLY A 81 -6.81 -2.62 11.90
N LEU A 82 -5.70 -2.94 11.25
CA LEU A 82 -5.11 -2.13 10.18
C LEU A 82 -6.13 -1.77 9.08
N ALA A 83 -6.87 -2.73 8.58
CA ALA A 83 -7.80 -2.50 7.48
C ALA A 83 -8.90 -1.48 7.85
N THR A 84 -9.50 -1.61 9.03
CA THR A 84 -10.52 -0.67 9.51
C THR A 84 -9.93 0.72 9.71
N SER A 85 -8.75 0.79 10.33
CA SER A 85 -8.05 2.07 10.59
C SER A 85 -7.73 2.80 9.30
N ILE A 86 -7.19 2.10 8.27
CA ILE A 86 -6.85 2.69 6.99
C ILE A 86 -8.11 3.15 6.24
N ILE A 87 -9.12 2.29 6.11
CA ILE A 87 -10.36 2.64 5.41
C ILE A 87 -11.00 3.88 6.03
N ALA A 88 -11.16 3.90 7.37
CA ALA A 88 -11.74 5.04 8.06
C ALA A 88 -10.88 6.31 7.95
N GLY A 89 -9.56 6.19 8.11
CA GLY A 89 -8.65 7.33 8.03
C GLY A 89 -8.61 7.96 6.65
N VAL A 90 -8.51 7.16 5.61
CA VAL A 90 -8.51 7.63 4.21
C VAL A 90 -9.86 8.27 3.88
N THR A 91 -10.97 7.61 4.23
CA THR A 91 -12.32 8.14 3.99
C THR A 91 -12.50 9.51 4.65
N ASN A 92 -12.12 9.64 5.93
CA ASN A 92 -12.25 10.90 6.65
C ASN A 92 -11.45 12.04 5.99
N LEU A 93 -10.22 11.77 5.56
CA LEU A 93 -9.38 12.82 4.97
C LEU A 93 -9.78 13.16 3.53
N VAL A 94 -10.21 12.20 2.71
CA VAL A 94 -10.72 12.53 1.37
C VAL A 94 -12.08 13.27 1.44
N GLU A 95 -12.89 13.04 2.47
CA GLU A 95 -14.13 13.78 2.68
C GLU A 95 -13.87 15.20 3.16
N SER A 96 -12.91 15.42 4.06
CA SER A 96 -12.62 16.72 4.66
C SER A 96 -11.65 17.58 3.85
N HIS A 97 -10.70 16.97 3.12
CA HIS A 97 -9.62 17.66 2.39
C HIS A 97 -9.62 17.37 0.88
N GLY A 98 -10.51 16.52 0.39
CA GLY A 98 -10.60 16.14 -1.02
C GLY A 98 -9.57 15.11 -1.49
N LYS A 99 -8.43 15.00 -0.82
CA LYS A 99 -7.26 14.17 -1.20
C LYS A 99 -6.44 13.78 0.02
N VAL A 100 -5.54 12.77 -0.13
CA VAL A 100 -4.67 12.28 0.94
C VAL A 100 -3.44 11.56 0.39
N ILE A 101 -2.30 11.70 1.08
CA ILE A 101 -1.10 10.87 0.93
C ILE A 101 -1.03 9.93 2.13
N VAL A 102 -0.82 8.63 1.89
CA VAL A 102 -0.96 7.58 2.92
C VAL A 102 0.33 6.76 3.02
N LEU A 103 0.78 6.55 4.25
CA LEU A 103 1.91 5.66 4.58
C LEU A 103 1.58 4.80 5.80
N GLU A 104 2.20 3.63 5.84
CA GLU A 104 2.29 2.79 7.05
C GLU A 104 3.61 3.09 7.77
N ASP A 105 3.81 2.56 8.96
CA ASP A 105 4.94 2.89 9.83
C ASP A 105 6.31 2.32 9.39
N ASP A 106 6.37 1.58 8.30
CA ASP A 106 7.57 0.93 7.76
C ASP A 106 7.99 1.44 6.36
N MET A 107 7.72 2.71 6.05
CA MET A 107 7.96 3.31 4.74
C MET A 107 8.99 4.44 4.82
N LEU A 108 10.23 4.20 4.38
CA LEU A 108 11.19 5.29 4.19
C LEU A 108 10.91 6.00 2.86
N THR A 109 10.94 7.32 2.88
CA THR A 109 10.66 8.14 1.69
C THR A 109 11.90 8.85 1.17
N SER A 110 11.98 8.99 -0.15
CA SER A 110 12.94 9.89 -0.79
C SER A 110 12.58 11.36 -0.47
N PRO A 111 13.55 12.30 -0.46
CA PRO A 111 13.27 13.72 -0.22
C PRO A 111 12.28 14.36 -1.22
N SER A 112 12.03 13.73 -2.34
CA SER A 112 11.12 14.20 -3.39
C SER A 112 9.75 13.49 -3.39
N PHE A 113 9.51 12.56 -2.47
CA PHE A 113 8.27 11.77 -2.42
C PHE A 113 7.02 12.66 -2.33
N LEU A 114 6.97 13.61 -1.40
CA LEU A 114 5.82 14.49 -1.24
C LEU A 114 5.58 15.37 -2.49
N LYS A 115 6.66 15.78 -3.16
CA LYS A 115 6.54 16.52 -4.42
C LYS A 115 5.91 15.65 -5.51
N PHE A 116 6.39 14.42 -5.68
CA PHE A 116 5.84 13.47 -6.66
C PHE A 116 4.35 13.20 -6.43
N MET A 117 3.96 12.96 -5.18
CA MET A 117 2.56 12.73 -4.82
C MET A 117 1.67 13.92 -5.18
N ASN A 118 2.07 15.12 -4.80
CA ASN A 118 1.28 16.32 -5.05
C ASN A 118 1.25 16.72 -6.53
N ASP A 119 2.35 16.58 -7.26
CA ASP A 119 2.39 16.79 -8.71
C ASP A 119 1.46 15.80 -9.43
N GLY A 120 1.51 14.53 -9.05
CA GLY A 120 0.64 13.48 -9.59
C GLY A 120 -0.84 13.73 -9.29
N ILE A 121 -1.20 14.10 -8.07
CA ILE A 121 -2.56 14.47 -7.69
C ILE A 121 -3.02 15.67 -8.55
N SER A 122 -2.26 16.77 -8.55
CA SER A 122 -2.60 17.98 -9.31
C SER A 122 -2.85 17.72 -10.80
N LYS A 123 -2.11 16.74 -11.37
CA LYS A 123 -2.24 16.37 -12.77
C LYS A 123 -3.43 15.47 -13.06
N TYR A 124 -3.80 14.59 -12.13
CA TYR A 124 -4.72 13.49 -12.42
C TYR A 124 -5.97 13.43 -11.55
N GLU A 125 -6.16 14.29 -10.54
CA GLU A 125 -7.34 14.24 -9.65
C GLU A 125 -8.69 14.47 -10.36
N HIS A 126 -8.64 15.07 -11.57
CA HIS A 126 -9.81 15.26 -12.43
C HIS A 126 -9.92 14.21 -13.55
N SER A 127 -9.01 13.26 -13.63
CA SER A 127 -9.04 12.18 -14.63
C SER A 127 -10.01 11.08 -14.19
N GLU A 128 -10.89 10.67 -15.11
CA GLU A 128 -11.74 9.51 -14.86
C GLU A 128 -10.99 8.19 -14.90
N SER A 129 -9.83 8.12 -15.53
CA SER A 129 -9.05 6.91 -15.73
C SER A 129 -8.07 6.63 -14.61
N VAL A 130 -7.53 7.66 -13.93
CA VAL A 130 -6.52 7.53 -12.87
C VAL A 130 -7.20 7.67 -11.51
N VAL A 131 -6.85 6.81 -10.56
CA VAL A 131 -7.46 6.81 -9.21
C VAL A 131 -6.46 6.94 -8.08
N SER A 132 -5.18 6.69 -8.35
CA SER A 132 -4.14 6.83 -7.33
C SER A 132 -2.76 7.08 -7.92
N ILE A 133 -1.84 7.51 -7.05
CA ILE A 133 -0.40 7.64 -7.33
C ILE A 133 0.30 6.72 -6.34
N HIS A 134 1.27 5.94 -6.79
CA HIS A 134 2.06 5.03 -5.97
C HIS A 134 3.52 5.49 -5.88
N GLY A 135 4.15 5.41 -4.71
CA GLY A 135 5.53 5.87 -4.52
C GLY A 135 6.58 4.79 -4.70
N TYR A 136 6.18 3.52 -4.55
CA TYR A 136 7.09 2.40 -4.66
C TYR A 136 7.14 1.87 -6.11
N CYS A 137 8.33 1.45 -6.52
CA CYS A 137 8.55 0.70 -7.76
C CYS A 137 9.37 -0.55 -7.48
N LEU A 138 8.97 -1.68 -8.06
CA LEU A 138 9.74 -2.91 -8.01
C LEU A 138 11.13 -2.71 -8.64
N ASN A 139 12.16 -3.26 -8.02
CA ASN A 139 13.51 -3.27 -8.59
C ASN A 139 13.57 -4.31 -9.72
N VAL A 140 13.21 -3.88 -10.94
CA VAL A 140 13.15 -4.72 -12.13
C VAL A 140 14.40 -4.60 -12.98
N ASP A 141 14.77 -5.68 -13.69
CA ASP A 141 15.96 -5.71 -14.54
C ASP A 141 15.80 -4.84 -15.82
N THR A 142 14.60 -4.32 -16.09
CA THR A 142 14.29 -3.52 -17.28
C THR A 142 14.23 -2.03 -16.93
N LYS A 143 14.87 -1.18 -17.71
CA LYS A 143 14.74 0.27 -17.55
C LYS A 143 13.32 0.72 -17.85
N LEU A 144 12.66 1.29 -16.85
CA LEU A 144 11.33 1.88 -16.98
C LEU A 144 11.44 3.38 -17.33
N PRO A 145 10.39 3.99 -17.94
CA PRO A 145 10.32 5.42 -18.10
C PRO A 145 10.21 6.12 -16.74
N ASP A 146 10.39 7.44 -16.70
CA ASP A 146 10.32 8.23 -15.47
C ASP A 146 9.05 7.99 -14.66
N THR A 147 7.92 7.86 -15.38
CA THR A 147 6.63 7.47 -14.80
C THR A 147 5.84 6.60 -15.78
N PHE A 148 4.97 5.77 -15.24
CA PHE A 148 4.13 4.89 -16.06
C PHE A 148 2.85 4.50 -15.32
N PHE A 149 1.89 3.95 -16.06
CA PHE A 149 0.64 3.47 -15.50
C PHE A 149 0.58 1.94 -15.47
N LEU A 150 0.02 1.41 -14.38
CA LEU A 150 -0.49 0.04 -14.30
C LEU A 150 -1.96 0.08 -13.89
N LYS A 151 -2.73 -0.95 -14.30
CA LYS A 151 -4.10 -1.17 -13.84
C LYS A 151 -4.14 -1.62 -12.38
N GLY A 152 -5.19 -1.20 -11.68
CA GLY A 152 -5.35 -1.50 -10.28
C GLY A 152 -4.79 -0.39 -9.39
N ALA A 153 -4.59 -0.69 -8.13
CA ALA A 153 -4.02 0.23 -7.15
C ALA A 153 -3.09 -0.51 -6.18
N ASP A 154 -2.16 0.22 -5.57
CA ASP A 154 -1.16 -0.33 -4.67
C ASP A 154 -1.08 0.47 -3.37
N CYS A 155 -0.27 0.03 -2.37
CA CYS A 155 -0.41 0.48 -0.99
C CYS A 155 0.88 0.97 -0.31
N TRP A 156 2.05 0.91 -0.94
CA TRP A 156 3.31 1.30 -0.30
C TRP A 156 3.68 2.75 -0.61
N GLY A 157 3.22 3.66 0.27
CA GLY A 157 3.38 5.09 0.08
C GLY A 157 2.61 5.55 -1.17
N TRP A 158 1.37 5.89 -0.97
CA TRP A 158 0.43 6.16 -2.06
C TRP A 158 -0.44 7.38 -1.79
N SER A 159 -1.11 7.85 -2.80
CA SER A 159 -2.10 8.92 -2.66
C SER A 159 -3.33 8.66 -3.50
N THR A 160 -4.44 9.25 -3.07
CA THR A 160 -5.72 9.25 -3.78
C THR A 160 -6.50 10.52 -3.45
N TRP A 161 -7.65 10.66 -4.07
CA TRP A 161 -8.58 11.77 -3.89
C TRP A 161 -10.02 11.26 -3.82
N LYS A 162 -10.97 12.15 -3.53
CA LYS A 162 -12.37 11.77 -3.26
C LYS A 162 -12.98 10.93 -4.38
N SER A 163 -12.86 11.36 -5.65
CA SER A 163 -13.41 10.60 -6.79
C SER A 163 -12.67 9.27 -7.02
N GLY A 164 -11.36 9.21 -6.76
CA GLY A 164 -10.57 7.98 -6.83
C GLY A 164 -11.00 6.97 -5.75
N TRP A 165 -11.05 7.42 -4.49
CA TRP A 165 -11.43 6.57 -3.35
C TRP A 165 -12.88 6.10 -3.38
N ALA A 166 -13.77 6.85 -4.03
CA ALA A 166 -15.17 6.44 -4.24
C ALA A 166 -15.32 5.11 -5.01
N HIS A 167 -14.25 4.64 -5.66
CA HIS A 167 -14.24 3.33 -6.31
C HIS A 167 -13.98 2.16 -5.36
N PHE A 168 -13.54 2.41 -4.13
CA PHE A 168 -13.23 1.34 -3.16
C PHE A 168 -14.49 0.54 -2.79
N GLU A 169 -14.41 -0.79 -3.00
CA GLU A 169 -15.43 -1.74 -2.60
C GLU A 169 -14.93 -2.56 -1.40
N VAL A 170 -15.67 -2.52 -0.30
CA VAL A 170 -15.34 -3.19 0.95
C VAL A 170 -15.61 -4.69 0.92
N ASP A 171 -16.58 -5.13 0.10
CA ASP A 171 -16.98 -6.53 0.00
C ASP A 171 -16.08 -7.32 -0.96
N GLY A 172 -15.09 -8.04 -0.39
CA GLY A 172 -14.21 -8.90 -1.16
C GLY A 172 -14.93 -10.03 -1.91
N SER A 173 -16.05 -10.52 -1.39
CA SER A 173 -16.84 -11.58 -2.05
C SER A 173 -17.47 -11.08 -3.34
N LYS A 174 -17.99 -9.85 -3.33
CA LYS A 174 -18.51 -9.18 -4.53
C LYS A 174 -17.40 -8.99 -5.57
N LEU A 175 -16.24 -8.50 -5.15
CA LEU A 175 -15.09 -8.33 -6.03
C LEU A 175 -14.63 -9.65 -6.67
N LEU A 176 -14.47 -10.72 -5.87
CA LEU A 176 -14.07 -12.04 -6.37
C LEU A 176 -15.09 -12.62 -7.35
N LYS A 177 -16.38 -12.49 -7.04
CA LYS A 177 -17.47 -12.94 -7.92
C LYS A 177 -17.39 -12.25 -9.28
N GLU A 178 -17.14 -10.94 -9.32
CA GLU A 178 -17.03 -10.17 -10.56
C GLU A 178 -15.76 -10.54 -11.35
N ILE A 179 -14.60 -10.70 -10.70
CA ILE A 179 -13.36 -11.16 -11.35
C ILE A 179 -13.61 -12.49 -12.08
N ARG A 180 -14.26 -13.45 -11.41
CA ARG A 180 -14.53 -14.78 -11.97
C ARG A 180 -15.57 -14.77 -13.07
N SER A 181 -16.68 -14.05 -12.89
CA SER A 181 -17.74 -13.97 -13.91
C SER A 181 -17.28 -13.32 -15.20
N ARG A 182 -16.24 -12.48 -15.14
CA ARG A 182 -15.63 -11.80 -16.29
C ARG A 182 -14.37 -12.51 -16.81
N HIS A 183 -13.99 -13.67 -16.23
CA HIS A 183 -12.79 -14.45 -16.58
C HIS A 183 -11.48 -13.63 -16.54
N LEU A 184 -11.34 -12.75 -15.53
CA LEU A 184 -10.22 -11.82 -15.40
C LEU A 184 -9.08 -12.34 -14.52
N GLU A 185 -9.16 -13.56 -13.96
CA GLU A 185 -8.20 -14.11 -12.99
C GLU A 185 -6.76 -14.10 -13.52
N LYS A 186 -6.59 -14.37 -14.80
CA LYS A 186 -5.25 -14.37 -15.43
C LYS A 186 -4.62 -12.97 -15.39
N GLU A 187 -5.36 -11.94 -15.82
CA GLU A 187 -4.88 -10.56 -15.86
C GLU A 187 -4.70 -10.02 -14.46
N PHE A 188 -5.67 -10.25 -13.56
CA PHE A 188 -5.63 -9.88 -12.16
C PHE A 188 -4.42 -10.47 -11.43
N ASN A 189 -4.00 -11.67 -11.77
CA ASN A 189 -2.84 -12.38 -11.26
C ASN A 189 -1.54 -12.10 -12.03
N PHE A 190 -1.42 -10.96 -12.73
CA PHE A 190 -0.23 -10.63 -13.55
C PHE A 190 0.21 -11.80 -14.43
N ASN A 191 -0.66 -12.28 -15.32
CA ASN A 191 -0.42 -13.48 -16.14
C ASN A 191 -0.11 -14.74 -15.32
N HIS A 192 -0.80 -14.95 -14.19
CA HIS A 192 -0.58 -16.04 -13.24
C HIS A 192 0.81 -16.05 -12.58
N THR A 193 1.54 -14.92 -12.58
CA THR A 193 2.85 -14.84 -11.93
C THR A 193 2.76 -14.47 -10.45
N TYR A 194 1.62 -13.88 -10.00
CA TYR A 194 1.34 -13.58 -8.60
C TYR A 194 -0.08 -14.01 -8.23
N ASP A 195 -0.30 -14.49 -7.01
CA ASP A 195 -1.59 -15.08 -6.60
C ASP A 195 -2.48 -14.08 -5.86
N TYR A 196 -2.89 -13.01 -6.53
CA TYR A 196 -3.81 -12.02 -5.97
C TYR A 196 -5.22 -12.58 -5.75
N VAL A 197 -5.69 -13.52 -6.58
CA VAL A 197 -6.97 -14.22 -6.35
C VAL A 197 -6.93 -14.98 -5.03
N GLY A 198 -5.85 -15.73 -4.76
CA GLY A 198 -5.68 -16.43 -3.50
C GLY A 198 -5.57 -15.48 -2.29
N MET A 199 -4.97 -14.30 -2.46
CA MET A 199 -4.94 -13.27 -1.42
C MET A 199 -6.36 -12.73 -1.12
N LEU A 200 -7.16 -12.48 -2.15
CA LEU A 200 -8.55 -12.01 -1.99
C LEU A 200 -9.41 -13.09 -1.34
N GLU A 201 -9.25 -14.36 -1.72
CA GLU A 201 -9.92 -15.48 -1.06
C GLU A 201 -9.54 -15.61 0.43
N ALA A 202 -8.26 -15.46 0.76
CA ALA A 202 -7.79 -15.51 2.14
C ALA A 202 -8.36 -14.35 2.98
N GLN A 203 -8.50 -13.17 2.37
CA GLN A 203 -9.16 -12.02 3.00
C GLN A 203 -10.65 -12.30 3.26
N ILE A 204 -11.38 -12.88 2.31
CA ILE A 204 -12.79 -13.24 2.44
C ILE A 204 -13.00 -14.27 3.56
N ARG A 205 -12.09 -15.24 3.71
CA ARG A 205 -12.14 -16.24 4.80
C ARG A 205 -11.69 -15.69 6.16
N GLY A 206 -11.30 -14.43 6.26
CA GLY A 206 -10.78 -13.83 7.50
C GLY A 206 -9.39 -14.33 7.91
N GLU A 207 -8.68 -15.06 7.04
CA GLU A 207 -7.30 -15.53 7.29
C GLU A 207 -6.28 -14.39 7.22
N LYS A 208 -6.63 -13.32 6.49
CA LYS A 208 -5.83 -12.10 6.36
C LYS A 208 -6.73 -10.86 6.39
N SER A 209 -6.36 -9.87 7.18
CA SER A 209 -7.03 -8.58 7.19
C SER A 209 -6.34 -7.65 6.18
N SER A 210 -6.63 -7.82 4.88
CA SER A 210 -6.02 -7.01 3.82
C SER A 210 -7.02 -6.03 3.22
N TRP A 211 -6.80 -4.74 3.45
CA TRP A 211 -7.52 -3.67 2.75
C TRP A 211 -6.98 -3.49 1.32
N ALA A 212 -5.66 -3.64 1.16
CA ALA A 212 -4.93 -3.38 -0.09
C ALA A 212 -5.41 -4.26 -1.25
N ILE A 213 -5.63 -5.57 -1.02
CA ILE A 213 -6.12 -6.45 -2.08
C ILE A 213 -7.53 -6.06 -2.55
N ARG A 214 -8.37 -5.50 -1.67
CA ARG A 214 -9.67 -4.97 -2.04
C ARG A 214 -9.55 -3.67 -2.83
N TRP A 215 -8.60 -2.81 -2.48
CA TRP A 215 -8.31 -1.59 -3.24
C TRP A 215 -7.80 -1.92 -4.64
N TYR A 216 -6.82 -2.84 -4.75
CA TYR A 216 -6.34 -3.34 -6.03
C TYR A 216 -7.49 -3.89 -6.89
N ALA A 217 -8.30 -4.80 -6.35
CA ALA A 217 -9.42 -5.41 -7.06
C ALA A 217 -10.48 -4.39 -7.50
N SER A 218 -10.79 -3.40 -6.64
CA SER A 218 -11.77 -2.35 -6.93
C SER A 218 -11.35 -1.49 -8.13
N ALA A 219 -10.11 -1.02 -8.12
CA ALA A 219 -9.55 -0.21 -9.20
C ALA A 219 -9.41 -1.06 -10.49
N PHE A 220 -8.92 -2.30 -10.37
CA PHE A 220 -8.73 -3.22 -11.49
C PHE A 220 -10.04 -3.52 -12.23
N LEU A 221 -11.10 -3.89 -11.52
CA LEU A 221 -12.41 -4.23 -12.11
C LEU A 221 -13.06 -3.06 -12.84
N LYS A 222 -12.75 -1.84 -12.42
CA LYS A 222 -13.22 -0.60 -13.05
C LYS A 222 -12.23 -0.06 -14.09
N ASN A 223 -11.23 -0.87 -14.48
CA ASN A 223 -10.20 -0.53 -15.47
C ASN A 223 -9.48 0.78 -15.15
N LYS A 224 -9.29 1.07 -13.84
CA LYS A 224 -8.61 2.28 -13.37
C LYS A 224 -7.11 2.07 -13.31
N LEU A 225 -6.39 3.19 -13.42
CA LEU A 225 -4.95 3.27 -13.48
C LEU A 225 -4.37 3.86 -12.20
N THR A 226 -3.19 3.41 -11.84
CA THR A 226 -2.31 4.04 -10.85
C THR A 226 -1.04 4.52 -11.53
N LEU A 227 -0.59 5.72 -11.23
CA LEU A 227 0.70 6.24 -11.67
C LEU A 227 1.81 5.69 -10.76
N TYR A 228 2.86 5.16 -11.37
CA TYR A 228 4.06 4.68 -10.71
C TYR A 228 5.28 5.51 -11.11
N PRO A 229 6.26 5.73 -10.21
CA PRO A 229 7.57 6.23 -10.60
C PRO A 229 8.37 5.10 -11.24
N GLY A 230 9.27 5.41 -12.19
CA GLY A 230 10.18 4.42 -12.79
C GLY A 230 11.33 3.99 -11.88
N GLU A 231 11.62 4.79 -10.85
CA GLU A 231 12.56 4.52 -9.76
C GLU A 231 11.84 4.77 -8.44
N SER A 232 11.99 3.87 -7.48
CA SER A 232 11.21 3.93 -6.24
C SER A 232 11.50 5.18 -5.41
N LEU A 233 10.44 5.82 -4.93
CA LEU A 233 10.49 6.95 -3.99
C LEU A 233 10.15 6.49 -2.56
N VAL A 234 9.85 5.22 -2.39
CA VAL A 234 9.55 4.59 -1.10
C VAL A 234 10.33 3.29 -0.98
N ARG A 235 10.89 3.04 0.20
CA ARG A 235 11.49 1.77 0.59
C ARG A 235 10.68 1.19 1.74
N ASN A 236 10.10 0.01 1.54
CA ASN A 236 9.46 -0.73 2.62
C ASN A 236 10.53 -1.50 3.40
N PHE A 237 10.68 -1.20 4.70
CA PHE A 237 11.66 -1.86 5.56
C PHE A 237 11.02 -2.75 6.65
N GLY A 238 9.71 -3.02 6.52
CA GLY A 238 8.96 -3.91 7.40
C GLY A 238 9.18 -5.41 7.15
N PHE A 239 10.13 -5.78 6.28
CA PHE A 239 10.52 -7.18 6.02
C PHE A 239 11.59 -7.70 6.99
N ASP A 240 11.72 -7.11 8.15
CA ASP A 240 12.65 -7.48 9.23
C ASP A 240 12.11 -8.56 10.19
N GLY A 241 10.92 -9.07 9.92
CA GLY A 241 10.24 -10.06 10.75
C GLY A 241 9.40 -9.47 11.88
N SER A 242 9.39 -8.13 12.08
CA SER A 242 8.55 -7.45 13.08
C SER A 242 7.11 -7.22 12.62
N GLY A 243 6.86 -7.29 11.31
CA GLY A 243 5.56 -7.01 10.70
C GLY A 243 4.56 -8.16 10.80
N THR A 244 3.27 -7.84 10.85
CA THR A 244 2.19 -8.83 10.96
C THR A 244 2.03 -9.69 9.68
N HIS A 245 2.42 -9.18 8.53
CA HIS A 245 2.20 -9.80 7.22
C HIS A 245 3.48 -10.10 6.44
N CYS A 246 4.62 -9.57 6.88
CA CYS A 246 5.91 -9.69 6.20
C CYS A 246 6.87 -10.56 7.02
N GLY A 247 7.44 -11.61 6.38
CA GLY A 247 8.57 -12.35 6.93
C GLY A 247 9.90 -11.66 6.59
N LEU A 248 11.03 -12.28 6.97
CA LEU A 248 12.36 -11.85 6.53
C LEU A 248 12.48 -12.05 5.01
N SER A 249 12.66 -10.98 4.24
CA SER A 249 12.89 -11.02 2.80
C SER A 249 13.57 -9.73 2.32
N ASN A 250 14.51 -9.87 1.39
CA ASN A 250 15.14 -8.73 0.71
C ASN A 250 14.64 -8.58 -0.74
N GLU A 251 13.67 -9.39 -1.18
CA GLU A 251 13.21 -9.43 -2.56
C GLU A 251 12.56 -8.12 -3.00
N TYR A 252 11.92 -7.42 -2.06
CA TYR A 252 11.24 -6.14 -2.29
C TYR A 252 12.08 -4.94 -1.87
N ASP A 253 13.36 -5.16 -1.53
CA ASP A 253 14.26 -4.04 -1.19
C ASP A 253 14.58 -3.21 -2.43
N THR A 254 14.72 -1.90 -2.26
CA THR A 254 14.96 -0.97 -3.35
C THR A 254 15.81 0.21 -2.90
N ILE A 255 16.49 0.84 -3.85
CA ILE A 255 17.24 2.07 -3.62
C ILE A 255 16.28 3.25 -3.86
N LEU A 256 16.27 4.20 -2.93
CA LEU A 256 15.46 5.40 -3.08
C LEU A 256 16.01 6.29 -4.20
N SER A 257 15.13 6.70 -5.10
CA SER A 257 15.47 7.65 -6.16
C SER A 257 15.82 9.02 -5.60
N THR A 258 16.79 9.67 -6.22
CA THR A 258 17.19 11.07 -5.95
C THR A 258 16.57 12.05 -6.94
N LYS A 259 15.73 11.59 -7.87
CA LYS A 259 15.04 12.45 -8.84
C LYS A 259 14.13 13.46 -8.15
N SER A 260 14.04 14.65 -8.70
CA SER A 260 13.17 15.75 -8.23
C SER A 260 12.20 16.28 -9.29
N SER A 261 12.25 15.72 -10.50
CA SER A 261 11.35 16.01 -11.61
C SER A 261 11.11 14.76 -12.45
N TRP A 262 9.94 14.69 -13.10
CA TRP A 262 9.52 13.49 -13.84
C TRP A 262 8.84 13.88 -15.14
N GLU A 263 9.07 13.07 -16.17
CA GLU A 263 8.28 13.07 -17.38
C GLU A 263 7.03 12.20 -17.15
N TYR A 264 5.87 12.71 -17.50
CA TYR A 264 4.60 12.01 -17.33
C TYR A 264 4.13 11.41 -18.66
N PRO A 265 3.46 10.22 -18.63
CA PRO A 265 2.97 9.60 -19.85
C PRO A 265 1.99 10.50 -20.59
N SER A 266 2.13 10.56 -21.91
CA SER A 266 1.21 11.31 -22.78
C SER A 266 -0.14 10.59 -22.97
N LYS A 267 -0.19 9.28 -22.72
CA LYS A 267 -1.40 8.45 -22.83
C LYS A 267 -1.79 7.88 -21.48
N LEU A 268 -3.09 7.85 -21.23
CA LEU A 268 -3.66 7.23 -20.02
C LEU A 268 -3.98 5.76 -20.30
N GLU A 269 -2.93 4.95 -20.42
CA GLU A 269 -3.01 3.52 -20.67
C GLU A 269 -1.93 2.76 -19.88
N GLN A 270 -2.20 1.49 -19.61
CA GLN A 270 -1.20 0.63 -18.95
C GLN A 270 0.03 0.45 -19.83
N LEU A 271 1.22 0.71 -19.26
CA LEU A 271 2.48 0.46 -19.96
C LEU A 271 2.72 -1.04 -20.11
N GLY A 272 2.68 -1.53 -21.35
CA GLY A 272 2.87 -2.96 -21.64
C GLY A 272 4.23 -3.50 -21.18
N ASP A 273 5.32 -2.73 -21.37
CA ASP A 273 6.67 -3.09 -20.89
C ASP A 273 6.75 -3.11 -19.37
N GLY A 274 6.14 -2.14 -18.69
CA GLY A 274 6.05 -2.10 -17.25
C GLY A 274 5.31 -3.32 -16.69
N TYR A 275 4.15 -3.65 -17.28
CA TYR A 275 3.40 -4.86 -16.91
C TYR A 275 4.22 -6.14 -17.11
N ARG A 276 4.94 -6.26 -18.24
CA ARG A 276 5.82 -7.41 -18.50
C ARG A 276 6.98 -7.50 -17.51
N ALA A 277 7.59 -6.36 -17.16
CA ALA A 277 8.66 -6.29 -16.17
C ALA A 277 8.19 -6.77 -14.79
N TYR A 278 7.00 -6.35 -14.35
CA TYR A 278 6.38 -6.81 -13.10
C TYR A 278 6.05 -8.31 -13.14
N CYS A 279 5.50 -8.81 -14.24
CA CYS A 279 5.29 -10.26 -14.44
C CYS A 279 6.61 -11.04 -14.35
N HIS A 280 7.70 -10.51 -14.93
CA HIS A 280 9.02 -11.15 -14.86
C HIS A 280 9.54 -11.18 -13.43
N PHE A 281 9.47 -10.06 -12.73
CA PHE A 281 9.85 -9.95 -11.32
C PHE A 281 9.10 -10.97 -10.46
N PHE A 282 7.79 -11.02 -10.54
CA PHE A 282 6.97 -11.97 -9.77
C PHE A 282 7.24 -13.44 -10.13
N ARG A 283 7.62 -13.73 -11.38
CA ARG A 283 8.02 -15.09 -11.78
C ARG A 283 9.37 -15.47 -11.16
N LYS A 284 10.32 -14.54 -11.10
CA LYS A 284 11.67 -14.73 -10.56
C LYS A 284 11.63 -14.88 -9.03
N HIS A 285 10.84 -14.05 -8.36
CA HIS A 285 10.77 -13.95 -6.90
C HIS A 285 9.53 -14.60 -6.27
N GLY A 286 8.54 -14.97 -7.06
CA GLY A 286 7.36 -15.70 -6.59
C GLY A 286 7.71 -17.11 -6.09
N ALA A 287 6.91 -17.65 -5.19
CA ALA A 287 7.12 -19.03 -4.71
C ALA A 287 7.20 -20.01 -5.88
N PRO A 288 8.25 -20.87 -5.95
CA PRO A 288 8.45 -21.82 -7.05
C PRO A 288 7.21 -22.66 -7.30
N LEU A 289 6.94 -23.00 -8.56
CA LEU A 289 5.74 -23.73 -9.00
C LEU A 289 5.50 -25.02 -8.20
N HIS A 290 6.59 -25.72 -7.79
CA HIS A 290 6.53 -26.93 -6.99
C HIS A 290 6.03 -26.66 -5.55
N ARG A 291 6.31 -25.51 -4.94
CA ARG A 291 5.75 -25.13 -3.63
C ARG A 291 4.25 -24.76 -3.76
N ARG A 292 3.83 -24.20 -4.89
CA ARG A 292 2.41 -23.95 -5.20
C ARG A 292 1.66 -25.29 -5.37
N VAL A 293 2.23 -26.24 -6.11
CA VAL A 293 1.66 -27.59 -6.29
C VAL A 293 1.63 -28.37 -4.97
N LEU A 294 2.69 -28.28 -4.14
CA LEU A 294 2.72 -28.92 -2.82
C LEU A 294 1.73 -28.28 -1.83
N SER A 295 1.50 -26.96 -1.89
CA SER A 295 0.50 -26.30 -1.07
C SER A 295 -0.93 -26.66 -1.50
N LEU A 296 -1.18 -26.79 -2.80
CA LEU A 296 -2.44 -27.31 -3.36
C LEU A 296 -2.65 -28.78 -2.99
N GLY A 297 -1.62 -29.62 -3.11
CA GLY A 297 -1.66 -31.01 -2.69
C GLY A 297 -1.95 -31.17 -1.20
N LYS A 298 -1.29 -30.39 -0.31
CA LYS A 298 -1.58 -30.37 1.12
C LYS A 298 -3.00 -29.89 1.44
N LYS A 299 -3.55 -28.89 0.69
CA LYS A 299 -4.94 -28.42 0.85
C LYS A 299 -5.94 -29.49 0.41
N VAL A 300 -5.68 -30.22 -0.68
CA VAL A 300 -6.53 -31.32 -1.16
C VAL A 300 -6.50 -32.49 -0.18
N VAL A 301 -5.32 -32.91 0.28
CA VAL A 301 -5.15 -33.99 1.28
C VAL A 301 -5.82 -33.61 2.61
N LYS A 302 -5.65 -32.37 3.10
CA LYS A 302 -6.31 -31.89 4.32
C LYS A 302 -7.84 -31.89 4.18
N LYS A 303 -8.39 -31.42 3.03
CA LYS A 303 -9.83 -31.51 2.77
C LYS A 303 -10.34 -32.95 2.70
N SER A 304 -9.57 -33.86 2.13
CA SER A 304 -9.92 -35.29 2.07
C SER A 304 -9.88 -35.94 3.46
N LEU A 305 -8.87 -35.61 4.28
CA LEU A 305 -8.75 -36.12 5.65
C LEU A 305 -9.83 -35.57 6.59
N ILE A 306 -10.25 -34.33 6.43
CA ILE A 306 -11.40 -33.75 7.16
C ILE A 306 -12.70 -34.45 6.73
N ARG A 307 -12.87 -34.75 5.42
CA ARG A 307 -14.07 -35.42 4.89
C ARG A 307 -14.22 -36.88 5.38
N VAL A 308 -13.12 -37.53 5.69
CA VAL A 308 -13.09 -38.92 6.22
C VAL A 308 -12.87 -38.98 7.76
N GLY A 309 -12.93 -37.84 8.45
CA GLY A 309 -12.86 -37.78 9.92
C GLY A 309 -11.49 -38.09 10.53
N LEU A 310 -10.42 -38.12 9.72
CA LEU A 310 -9.05 -38.44 10.16
C LEU A 310 -8.22 -37.21 10.54
N TRP A 311 -8.81 -35.98 10.46
CA TRP A 311 -8.20 -34.75 10.90
C TRP A 311 -9.25 -33.87 11.59
N LYS A 312 -8.92 -33.44 12.82
CA LYS A 312 -9.71 -32.44 13.58
C LYS A 312 -9.16 -31.04 13.36
#